data_1711532e8756afd8db3c319c908e8e83
#
_entry.id   1711532e8756afd8db3c319c908e8e83
#
_cell.length_a   1.000
_cell.length_b   1.000
_cell.length_c   1.000
_cell.angle_alpha   90.00
_cell.angle_beta   90.00
_cell.angle_gamma   90.00
#
_symmetry.space_group_name_H-M   'P 1'
#
loop_
_entity.id
_entity.type
_entity.pdbx_description
1 polymer ?
#
loop_
_entity_poly.entity_id
_entity_poly.type
_entity_poly.pdbx_seq_one_letter_code
_entity_poly.pdbx_strand_id
1 'polypeptide(L)'
;VSISLFSKGLLLGAGLTLAVGAYAESTVRIYNWSDYIGTTTLADFESTTGIKTKYDVFDSNETLEGKLLAGRTGYDVVVPSNHFLGKQIKAGAFQKLDKSQLPNYSNLDPELMKRLEKNDPGNQYAVPYLWGTNGIGYNVDKIKQVLGVDTIDSWAILFEPENIKKLQKCGVAFLDSADEMMPAVLNYMGLNPNSTDEKDYKKAEDKLLKVRPYVTYFNSSKYITDLANGDICIAAGFSGDVFQAKARAQEAGKGVNIAYAIPKEGGNLWFDMLAIPADAPDVKAAHAFINFILKPDVIAKVSDQVGYANPNPASGELMDQDIRNDESVYPPAEVQKRLYVNSELPPKIQRVMTRSWTKIKSGK
;
A
#
# COMPACT_ATOMS: atom_id res chain seq x y z
N VAL A 1 -51.95 -84.60 -9.52
CA VAL A 1 -52.07 -83.16 -9.44
C VAL A 1 -51.01 -82.66 -8.52
N SER A 2 -49.87 -82.16 -9.03
CA SER A 2 -48.74 -81.64 -8.21
C SER A 2 -48.66 -80.11 -8.38
N ILE A 3 -48.67 -79.42 -7.29
CA ILE A 3 -48.54 -77.96 -7.25
C ILE A 3 -47.08 -77.69 -6.79
N SER A 4 -46.23 -77.05 -7.61
CA SER A 4 -44.89 -76.60 -7.25
C SER A 4 -44.92 -75.15 -6.75
N LEU A 5 -44.45 -74.91 -5.54
CA LEU A 5 -44.24 -73.58 -5.00
C LEU A 5 -42.86 -73.04 -5.46
N PHE A 6 -42.87 -71.90 -6.19
CA PHE A 6 -41.67 -71.08 -6.47
C PHE A 6 -41.48 -70.06 -5.34
N SER A 7 -40.39 -70.21 -4.60
CA SER A 7 -39.88 -69.25 -3.63
C SER A 7 -39.12 -68.14 -4.36
N LYS A 8 -39.57 -66.89 -4.28
CA LYS A 8 -38.85 -65.71 -4.75
C LYS A 8 -38.02 -65.17 -3.59
N GLY A 9 -36.71 -65.35 -3.64
CA GLY A 9 -35.76 -64.70 -2.77
C GLY A 9 -35.54 -63.25 -3.19
N LEU A 10 -35.86 -62.30 -2.28
CA LEU A 10 -35.63 -60.85 -2.45
C LEU A 10 -34.23 -60.53 -1.90
N LEU A 11 -33.27 -60.29 -2.80
CA LEU A 11 -31.93 -59.76 -2.42
C LEU A 11 -32.05 -58.25 -2.24
N LEU A 12 -32.03 -57.78 -0.97
CA LEU A 12 -31.83 -56.39 -0.63
C LEU A 12 -30.34 -56.06 -0.80
N GLY A 13 -30.00 -55.41 -1.92
CA GLY A 13 -28.71 -54.77 -2.11
C GLY A 13 -28.65 -53.45 -1.35
N ALA A 14 -27.93 -53.42 -0.21
CA ALA A 14 -27.64 -52.20 0.48
C ALA A 14 -26.58 -51.40 -0.32
N GLY A 15 -27.02 -50.43 -1.12
CA GLY A 15 -26.18 -49.47 -1.77
C GLY A 15 -25.58 -48.50 -0.76
N LEU A 16 -24.29 -48.66 -0.39
CA LEU A 16 -23.55 -47.64 0.33
C LEU A 16 -23.28 -46.46 -0.62
N THR A 17 -24.12 -45.44 -0.60
CA THR A 17 -23.82 -44.15 -1.21
C THR A 17 -22.78 -43.46 -0.38
N LEU A 18 -21.51 -43.56 -0.79
CA LEU A 18 -20.44 -42.65 -0.34
C LEU A 18 -20.81 -41.23 -0.78
N ALA A 19 -21.38 -40.45 0.15
CA ALA A 19 -21.50 -39.02 -0.01
C ALA A 19 -20.08 -38.43 -0.06
N VAL A 20 -19.56 -38.29 -1.26
CA VAL A 20 -18.38 -37.42 -1.50
C VAL A 20 -18.88 -36.02 -1.21
N GLY A 21 -18.63 -35.55 0.03
CA GLY A 21 -18.83 -34.16 0.39
C GLY A 21 -17.98 -33.32 -0.56
N ALA A 22 -18.63 -32.60 -1.46
CA ALA A 22 -17.98 -31.56 -2.22
C ALA A 22 -17.49 -30.52 -1.20
N TYR A 23 -16.25 -30.63 -0.78
CA TYR A 23 -15.59 -29.51 -0.08
C TYR A 23 -15.60 -28.34 -1.04
N ALA A 24 -16.41 -27.32 -0.75
CA ALA A 24 -16.33 -26.07 -1.48
C ALA A 24 -14.86 -25.60 -1.39
N GLU A 25 -14.24 -25.38 -2.54
CA GLU A 25 -12.85 -24.96 -2.64
C GLU A 25 -12.73 -23.62 -1.90
N SER A 26 -11.94 -23.60 -0.81
CA SER A 26 -11.73 -22.38 -0.01
C SER A 26 -11.05 -21.33 -0.86
N THR A 27 -11.53 -20.09 -0.80
CA THR A 27 -11.01 -18.98 -1.61
C THR A 27 -10.82 -17.76 -0.72
N VAL A 28 -9.60 -17.23 -0.67
CA VAL A 28 -9.33 -15.93 -0.05
C VAL A 28 -9.46 -14.80 -1.07
N ARG A 29 -10.19 -13.77 -0.72
CA ARG A 29 -10.43 -12.57 -1.54
C ARG A 29 -9.66 -11.41 -0.93
N ILE A 30 -8.70 -10.90 -1.69
CA ILE A 30 -7.72 -9.92 -1.24
C ILE A 30 -7.97 -8.61 -1.99
N TYR A 31 -8.01 -7.50 -1.26
CA TYR A 31 -8.08 -6.15 -1.82
C TYR A 31 -6.87 -5.36 -1.35
N ASN A 32 -5.92 -5.17 -2.26
CA ASN A 32 -4.61 -4.60 -1.97
C ASN A 32 -4.34 -3.39 -2.88
N TRP A 33 -3.26 -2.71 -2.64
CA TRP A 33 -2.76 -1.63 -3.50
C TRP A 33 -2.32 -2.16 -4.86
N SER A 34 -2.37 -1.28 -5.87
CA SER A 34 -1.81 -1.59 -7.19
C SER A 34 -0.30 -1.81 -7.09
N ASP A 35 0.22 -2.76 -7.88
CA ASP A 35 1.66 -3.08 -7.95
C ASP A 35 2.33 -3.37 -6.59
N TYR A 36 1.62 -4.08 -5.68
CA TYR A 36 2.00 -4.17 -4.27
C TYR A 36 2.04 -5.61 -3.72
N ILE A 37 2.42 -6.56 -4.57
CA ILE A 37 2.61 -7.97 -4.21
C ILE A 37 3.63 -8.62 -5.13
N GLY A 38 4.36 -9.66 -4.67
CA GLY A 38 5.29 -10.41 -5.51
C GLY A 38 4.56 -11.23 -6.60
N THR A 39 5.13 -11.32 -7.78
CA THR A 39 4.51 -11.99 -8.95
C THR A 39 4.16 -13.45 -8.72
N THR A 40 4.92 -14.16 -7.88
CA THR A 40 4.66 -15.58 -7.56
C THR A 40 3.89 -15.77 -6.27
N THR A 41 3.72 -14.74 -5.45
CA THR A 41 3.21 -14.86 -4.06
C THR A 41 1.84 -15.53 -3.99
N LEU A 42 0.91 -15.19 -4.89
CA LEU A 42 -0.43 -15.81 -4.90
C LEU A 42 -0.35 -17.29 -5.32
N ALA A 43 0.42 -17.60 -6.36
CA ALA A 43 0.61 -18.99 -6.82
C ALA A 43 1.32 -19.84 -5.75
N ASP A 44 2.33 -19.29 -5.08
CA ASP A 44 3.05 -19.95 -3.99
C ASP A 44 2.12 -20.21 -2.80
N PHE A 45 1.22 -19.27 -2.47
CA PHE A 45 0.19 -19.45 -1.46
C PHE A 45 -0.79 -20.57 -1.84
N GLU A 46 -1.33 -20.55 -3.05
CA GLU A 46 -2.26 -21.57 -3.53
C GLU A 46 -1.64 -22.97 -3.53
N SER A 47 -0.38 -23.07 -4.01
CA SER A 47 0.32 -24.35 -4.05
C SER A 47 0.64 -24.91 -2.65
N THR A 48 0.90 -24.02 -1.69
CA THR A 48 1.27 -24.39 -0.33
C THR A 48 0.05 -24.78 0.52
N THR A 49 -1.09 -24.11 0.31
CA THR A 49 -2.26 -24.21 1.20
C THR A 49 -3.45 -24.93 0.57
N GLY A 50 -3.52 -25.04 -0.75
CA GLY A 50 -4.68 -25.50 -1.49
C GLY A 50 -5.84 -24.50 -1.51
N ILE A 51 -5.68 -23.29 -0.94
CA ILE A 51 -6.68 -22.23 -0.92
C ILE A 51 -6.51 -21.38 -2.19
N LYS A 52 -7.60 -21.17 -2.94
CA LYS A 52 -7.58 -20.30 -4.13
C LYS A 52 -7.53 -18.83 -3.75
N THR A 53 -7.05 -18.00 -4.67
CA THR A 53 -6.97 -16.55 -4.49
C THR A 53 -7.86 -15.81 -5.48
N LYS A 54 -8.47 -14.70 -5.02
CA LYS A 54 -9.00 -13.64 -5.86
C LYS A 54 -8.37 -12.34 -5.40
N TYR A 55 -7.84 -11.58 -6.35
CA TYR A 55 -7.03 -10.42 -6.04
C TYR A 55 -7.51 -9.22 -6.85
N ASP A 56 -7.98 -8.20 -6.15
CA ASP A 56 -8.39 -6.93 -6.70
C ASP A 56 -7.52 -5.81 -6.14
N VAL A 57 -7.44 -4.68 -6.83
CA VAL A 57 -6.55 -3.57 -6.46
C VAL A 57 -7.30 -2.26 -6.29
N PHE A 58 -6.71 -1.37 -5.48
CA PHE A 58 -7.10 0.02 -5.33
C PHE A 58 -5.84 0.92 -5.34
N ASP A 59 -6.04 2.24 -5.42
CA ASP A 59 -4.98 3.23 -5.53
C ASP A 59 -5.03 4.34 -4.48
N SER A 60 -6.02 4.32 -3.58
CA SER A 60 -6.13 5.28 -2.48
C SER A 60 -6.82 4.71 -1.25
N ASN A 61 -6.41 5.16 -0.06
CA ASN A 61 -7.07 4.82 1.20
C ASN A 61 -8.55 5.25 1.21
N GLU A 62 -8.88 6.36 0.55
CA GLU A 62 -10.24 6.88 0.44
C GLU A 62 -11.15 5.91 -0.33
N THR A 63 -10.63 5.27 -1.39
CA THR A 63 -11.35 4.23 -2.13
C THR A 63 -11.62 3.02 -1.25
N LEU A 64 -10.61 2.53 -0.53
CA LEU A 64 -10.76 1.43 0.41
C LEU A 64 -11.74 1.77 1.54
N GLU A 65 -11.60 2.96 2.15
CA GLU A 65 -12.48 3.43 3.22
C GLU A 65 -13.93 3.51 2.78
N GLY A 66 -14.19 4.08 1.60
CA GLY A 66 -15.54 4.13 1.04
C GLY A 66 -16.18 2.74 0.91
N LYS A 67 -15.41 1.75 0.47
CA LYS A 67 -15.86 0.35 0.37
C LYS A 67 -16.11 -0.28 1.75
N LEU A 68 -15.21 -0.10 2.70
CA LEU A 68 -15.34 -0.63 4.07
C LEU A 68 -16.56 -0.06 4.79
N LEU A 69 -16.78 1.26 4.70
CA LEU A 69 -17.90 1.94 5.36
C LEU A 69 -19.25 1.64 4.71
N ALA A 70 -19.28 1.32 3.41
CA ALA A 70 -20.48 0.86 2.74
C ALA A 70 -20.92 -0.55 3.19
N GLY A 71 -19.99 -1.34 3.74
CA GLY A 71 -20.21 -2.74 4.11
C GLY A 71 -20.40 -3.67 2.93
N ARG A 72 -20.52 -4.96 3.19
CA ARG A 72 -20.60 -6.04 2.17
C ARG A 72 -19.43 -5.95 1.20
N THR A 73 -18.24 -5.84 1.76
CA THR A 73 -17.00 -5.66 1.00
C THR A 73 -16.75 -6.81 0.02
N GLY A 74 -17.12 -8.03 0.44
CA GLY A 74 -16.85 -9.26 -0.30
C GLY A 74 -15.38 -9.69 -0.25
N TYR A 75 -14.54 -9.02 0.55
CA TYR A 75 -13.14 -9.35 0.73
C TYR A 75 -12.87 -10.00 2.08
N ASP A 76 -11.82 -10.83 2.11
CA ASP A 76 -11.35 -11.53 3.30
C ASP A 76 -10.16 -10.82 3.93
N VAL A 77 -9.29 -10.21 3.10
CA VAL A 77 -8.13 -9.43 3.52
C VAL A 77 -8.11 -8.09 2.78
N VAL A 78 -7.86 -7.02 3.52
CA VAL A 78 -7.67 -5.66 2.97
C VAL A 78 -6.42 -5.01 3.56
N VAL A 79 -5.90 -3.98 2.89
CA VAL A 79 -4.60 -3.40 3.23
C VAL A 79 -4.69 -1.87 3.45
N PRO A 80 -5.31 -1.40 4.56
CA PRO A 80 -5.33 0.02 4.90
C PRO A 80 -3.98 0.51 5.40
N SER A 81 -3.68 1.79 5.19
CA SER A 81 -2.55 2.43 5.87
C SER A 81 -2.88 2.70 7.35
N ASN A 82 -1.85 2.71 8.18
CA ASN A 82 -1.96 2.79 9.65
C ASN A 82 -2.78 4.00 10.15
N HIS A 83 -2.68 5.16 9.50
CA HIS A 83 -3.42 6.37 9.91
C HIS A 83 -4.92 6.30 9.59
N PHE A 84 -5.35 5.46 8.65
CA PHE A 84 -6.76 5.14 8.41
C PHE A 84 -7.28 4.05 9.34
N LEU A 85 -6.42 3.10 9.71
CA LEU A 85 -6.79 1.93 10.50
C LEU A 85 -7.52 2.31 11.79
N GLY A 86 -7.02 3.26 12.56
CA GLY A 86 -7.59 3.63 13.86
C GLY A 86 -9.05 4.10 13.79
N LYS A 87 -9.39 4.95 12.83
CA LYS A 87 -10.79 5.39 12.62
C LYS A 87 -11.68 4.28 12.08
N GLN A 88 -11.15 3.41 11.23
CA GLN A 88 -11.87 2.28 10.66
C GLN A 88 -12.17 1.21 11.73
N ILE A 89 -11.25 0.96 12.67
CA ILE A 89 -11.49 0.12 13.86
C ILE A 89 -12.63 0.69 14.70
N LYS A 90 -12.63 2.00 14.99
CA LYS A 90 -13.69 2.67 15.75
C LYS A 90 -15.05 2.61 15.04
N ALA A 91 -15.05 2.60 13.71
CA ALA A 91 -16.24 2.42 12.89
C ALA A 91 -16.73 0.96 12.81
N GLY A 92 -16.00 0.00 13.40
CA GLY A 92 -16.36 -1.42 13.36
C GLY A 92 -16.09 -2.09 12.01
N ALA A 93 -15.20 -1.53 11.19
CA ALA A 93 -14.90 -2.05 9.86
C ALA A 93 -14.13 -3.37 9.86
N PHE A 94 -13.46 -3.70 10.96
CA PHE A 94 -12.59 -4.88 11.09
C PHE A 94 -13.01 -5.78 12.25
N GLN A 95 -12.72 -7.06 12.10
CA GLN A 95 -12.75 -8.02 13.21
C GLN A 95 -11.35 -8.19 13.81
N LYS A 96 -11.31 -8.64 15.07
CA LYS A 96 -10.05 -8.93 15.74
C LYS A 96 -9.36 -10.15 15.12
N LEU A 97 -8.05 -10.07 15.01
CA LEU A 97 -7.23 -11.20 14.59
C LEU A 97 -7.18 -12.28 15.67
N ASP A 98 -7.35 -13.52 15.28
CA ASP A 98 -7.04 -14.68 16.11
C ASP A 98 -5.54 -15.00 15.97
N LYS A 99 -4.74 -14.50 16.91
CA LYS A 99 -3.29 -14.68 16.90
C LYS A 99 -2.87 -16.14 17.04
N SER A 100 -3.73 -17.04 17.53
CA SER A 100 -3.45 -18.48 17.56
C SER A 100 -3.36 -19.11 16.17
N GLN A 101 -3.98 -18.48 15.16
CA GLN A 101 -3.90 -18.85 13.75
C GLN A 101 -2.72 -18.17 13.01
N LEU A 102 -1.94 -17.36 13.70
CA LEU A 102 -0.81 -16.60 13.14
C LEU A 102 0.53 -17.00 13.81
N PRO A 103 1.01 -18.25 13.67
CA PRO A 103 2.27 -18.67 14.28
C PRO A 103 3.48 -17.82 13.84
N ASN A 104 3.45 -17.23 12.63
CA ASN A 104 4.49 -16.35 12.12
C ASN A 104 4.40 -14.90 12.65
N TYR A 105 3.41 -14.58 13.49
CA TYR A 105 3.29 -13.27 14.15
C TYR A 105 4.54 -12.91 14.98
N SER A 106 5.22 -13.91 15.55
CA SER A 106 6.45 -13.73 16.32
C SER A 106 7.65 -13.25 15.49
N ASN A 107 7.57 -13.26 14.16
CA ASN A 107 8.60 -12.76 13.27
C ASN A 107 8.57 -11.24 13.11
N LEU A 108 7.51 -10.57 13.58
CA LEU A 108 7.35 -9.13 13.46
C LEU A 108 8.28 -8.38 14.42
N ASP A 109 8.85 -7.27 13.95
CA ASP A 109 9.71 -6.38 14.73
C ASP A 109 8.97 -5.83 15.96
N PRO A 110 9.43 -6.11 17.21
CA PRO A 110 8.73 -5.67 18.42
C PRO A 110 8.67 -4.15 18.58
N GLU A 111 9.71 -3.42 18.14
CA GLU A 111 9.75 -1.95 18.25
C GLU A 111 8.77 -1.33 17.26
N LEU A 112 8.65 -1.90 16.05
CA LEU A 112 7.64 -1.48 15.09
C LEU A 112 6.23 -1.75 15.62
N MET A 113 6.00 -2.96 16.16
CA MET A 113 4.69 -3.34 16.74
C MET A 113 4.26 -2.40 17.86
N LYS A 114 5.20 -2.02 18.75
CA LYS A 114 4.95 -1.04 19.82
C LYS A 114 4.57 0.35 19.25
N ARG A 115 5.21 0.78 18.18
CA ARG A 115 4.90 2.05 17.51
C ARG A 115 3.49 2.06 16.92
N LEU A 116 3.06 0.92 16.35
CA LEU A 116 1.75 0.78 15.71
C LEU A 116 0.57 0.70 16.70
N GLU A 117 0.81 0.40 17.99
CA GLU A 117 -0.22 0.43 19.03
C GLU A 117 -0.94 1.78 19.17
N LYS A 118 -0.35 2.85 18.67
CA LYS A 118 -1.00 4.16 18.60
C LYS A 118 -2.30 4.13 17.79
N ASN A 119 -2.35 3.32 16.73
CA ASN A 119 -3.49 3.22 15.82
C ASN A 119 -4.34 1.97 16.10
N ASP A 120 -3.75 0.91 16.65
CA ASP A 120 -4.39 -0.35 17.02
C ASP A 120 -3.89 -0.79 18.41
N PRO A 121 -4.48 -0.31 19.52
CA PRO A 121 -4.03 -0.64 20.87
C PRO A 121 -3.96 -2.15 21.12
N GLY A 122 -2.76 -2.66 21.44
CA GLY A 122 -2.47 -4.09 21.61
C GLY A 122 -2.38 -4.87 20.29
N ASN A 123 -2.33 -4.19 19.14
CA ASN A 123 -2.24 -4.78 17.80
C ASN A 123 -3.24 -5.93 17.63
N GLN A 124 -4.54 -5.62 17.83
CA GLN A 124 -5.59 -6.62 17.87
C GLN A 124 -6.27 -6.84 16.53
N TYR A 125 -6.24 -5.87 15.61
CA TYR A 125 -7.03 -5.87 14.38
C TYR A 125 -6.21 -6.03 13.11
N ALA A 126 -4.92 -5.69 13.15
CA ALA A 126 -4.07 -5.72 11.96
C ALA A 126 -2.64 -6.13 12.29
N VAL A 127 -1.92 -6.53 11.25
CA VAL A 127 -0.46 -6.74 11.28
C VAL A 127 0.20 -5.91 10.18
N PRO A 128 1.40 -5.36 10.38
CA PRO A 128 2.11 -4.63 9.34
C PRO A 128 2.47 -5.57 8.18
N TYR A 129 2.33 -5.04 6.97
CA TYR A 129 2.67 -5.70 5.72
C TYR A 129 3.97 -5.15 5.14
N LEU A 130 3.92 -3.93 4.66
CA LEU A 130 5.07 -3.20 4.14
C LEU A 130 5.05 -1.77 4.67
N TRP A 131 6.17 -1.06 4.54
CA TRP A 131 6.27 0.34 4.89
C TRP A 131 7.20 1.07 3.94
N GLY A 132 7.02 2.38 3.84
CA GLY A 132 7.81 3.20 2.95
C GLY A 132 7.68 4.68 3.25
N THR A 133 8.23 5.50 2.36
CA THR A 133 8.25 6.95 2.48
C THR A 133 7.63 7.62 1.26
N ASN A 134 7.16 8.86 1.45
CA ASN A 134 6.83 9.74 0.35
C ASN A 134 8.03 10.64 0.04
N GLY A 135 8.27 10.81 -1.24
CA GLY A 135 9.37 11.64 -1.72
C GLY A 135 9.19 12.02 -3.19
N ILE A 136 10.31 12.17 -3.86
CA ILE A 136 10.37 12.66 -5.23
C ILE A 136 11.04 11.61 -6.11
N GLY A 137 10.28 11.06 -7.06
CA GLY A 137 10.82 10.24 -8.15
C GLY A 137 11.14 11.10 -9.37
N TYR A 138 12.29 10.91 -9.99
CA TYR A 138 12.66 11.74 -11.11
C TYR A 138 13.60 11.03 -12.11
N ASN A 139 13.51 11.48 -13.37
CA ASN A 139 14.44 11.09 -14.44
C ASN A 139 15.67 11.98 -14.37
N VAL A 140 16.82 11.40 -13.97
CA VAL A 140 18.08 12.11 -13.71
C VAL A 140 18.53 12.90 -14.94
N ASP A 141 18.51 12.30 -16.12
CA ASP A 141 19.02 12.91 -17.34
C ASP A 141 18.15 14.10 -17.79
N LYS A 142 16.82 13.97 -17.66
CA LYS A 142 15.88 15.06 -17.97
C LYS A 142 15.99 16.21 -16.96
N ILE A 143 16.15 15.90 -15.67
CA ILE A 143 16.39 16.93 -14.64
C ILE A 143 17.68 17.66 -14.91
N LYS A 144 18.75 16.93 -15.24
CA LYS A 144 20.04 17.56 -15.62
C LYS A 144 19.89 18.46 -16.85
N GLN A 145 19.18 18.00 -17.87
CA GLN A 145 18.92 18.78 -19.09
C GLN A 145 18.14 20.06 -18.82
N VAL A 146 17.13 20.01 -17.95
CA VAL A 146 16.21 21.14 -17.71
C VAL A 146 16.74 22.11 -16.67
N LEU A 147 17.37 21.59 -15.59
CA LEU A 147 17.77 22.37 -14.41
C LEU A 147 19.28 22.52 -14.25
N GLY A 148 20.09 21.70 -14.94
CA GLY A 148 21.54 21.69 -14.79
C GLY A 148 22.04 21.04 -13.50
N VAL A 149 21.20 20.24 -12.80
CA VAL A 149 21.56 19.51 -11.57
C VAL A 149 21.37 18.01 -11.76
N ASP A 150 22.18 17.22 -11.08
CA ASP A 150 22.12 15.75 -11.15
C ASP A 150 21.23 15.15 -10.06
N THR A 151 20.95 15.89 -8.99
CA THR A 151 20.22 15.41 -7.81
C THR A 151 19.15 16.39 -7.36
N ILE A 152 18.06 15.85 -6.83
CA ILE A 152 16.98 16.59 -6.17
C ILE A 152 17.01 16.24 -4.68
N ASP A 153 16.90 17.24 -3.80
CA ASP A 153 16.95 17.06 -2.35
C ASP A 153 15.85 17.80 -1.58
N SER A 154 14.94 18.49 -2.27
CA SER A 154 13.97 19.38 -1.64
C SER A 154 12.62 19.37 -2.34
N TRP A 155 11.53 19.44 -1.56
CA TRP A 155 10.18 19.67 -2.05
C TRP A 155 10.02 21.00 -2.81
N ALA A 156 10.96 21.96 -2.64
CA ALA A 156 10.95 23.24 -3.37
C ALA A 156 10.85 23.05 -4.88
N ILE A 157 11.36 21.94 -5.42
CA ILE A 157 11.28 21.66 -6.86
C ILE A 157 9.84 21.50 -7.35
N LEU A 158 8.94 21.01 -6.49
CA LEU A 158 7.52 20.80 -6.80
C LEU A 158 6.62 21.91 -6.24
N PHE A 159 7.00 22.55 -5.12
CA PHE A 159 6.11 23.48 -4.41
C PHE A 159 6.45 24.96 -4.61
N GLU A 160 7.55 25.29 -5.33
CA GLU A 160 7.85 26.66 -5.74
C GLU A 160 7.53 26.89 -7.22
N PRO A 161 6.67 27.90 -7.55
CA PRO A 161 6.24 28.15 -8.93
C PRO A 161 7.39 28.37 -9.92
N GLU A 162 8.46 29.06 -9.50
CA GLU A 162 9.65 29.32 -10.32
C GLU A 162 10.45 28.06 -10.66
N ASN A 163 10.33 27.02 -9.85
CA ASN A 163 11.01 25.73 -10.06
C ASN A 163 10.15 24.81 -10.93
N ILE A 164 8.93 24.51 -10.50
CA ILE A 164 8.04 23.55 -11.17
C ILE A 164 7.70 24.02 -12.60
N LYS A 165 7.60 25.33 -12.85
CA LYS A 165 7.36 25.92 -14.19
C LYS A 165 8.40 25.47 -15.21
N LYS A 166 9.66 25.31 -14.82
CA LYS A 166 10.73 24.85 -15.71
C LYS A 166 10.49 23.41 -16.16
N LEU A 167 9.83 22.59 -15.33
CA LEU A 167 9.53 21.19 -15.56
C LEU A 167 8.22 20.93 -16.30
N GLN A 168 7.38 21.96 -16.52
CA GLN A 168 6.05 21.82 -17.09
C GLN A 168 6.03 21.07 -18.43
N LYS A 169 7.00 21.37 -19.33
CA LYS A 169 7.09 20.72 -20.65
C LYS A 169 7.62 19.29 -20.57
N CYS A 170 8.32 18.99 -19.51
CA CYS A 170 8.94 17.68 -19.26
C CYS A 170 7.95 16.69 -18.62
N GLY A 171 6.90 17.19 -17.98
CA GLY A 171 5.86 16.43 -17.31
C GLY A 171 6.10 16.28 -15.81
N VAL A 172 5.07 16.63 -15.02
CA VAL A 172 5.05 16.61 -13.56
C VAL A 172 3.80 15.89 -13.08
N ALA A 173 3.94 14.87 -12.25
CA ALA A 173 2.85 14.15 -11.64
C ALA A 173 2.78 14.36 -10.12
N PHE A 174 1.57 14.48 -9.59
CA PHE A 174 1.30 14.48 -8.16
C PHE A 174 0.43 13.28 -7.80
N LEU A 175 0.59 12.76 -6.58
CA LEU A 175 -0.32 11.76 -6.03
C LEU A 175 -1.75 12.32 -5.98
N ASP A 176 -2.74 11.52 -6.31
CA ASP A 176 -4.16 11.89 -6.14
C ASP A 176 -4.65 11.52 -4.74
N SER A 177 -4.02 12.05 -3.72
CA SER A 177 -4.39 11.87 -2.32
C SER A 177 -4.17 13.15 -1.53
N ALA A 178 -5.23 13.60 -0.87
CA ALA A 178 -5.18 14.74 0.04
C ALA A 178 -4.30 14.43 1.26
N ASP A 179 -4.42 13.20 1.77
CA ASP A 179 -3.72 12.72 2.96
C ASP A 179 -2.20 12.57 2.74
N GLU A 180 -1.74 12.57 1.50
CA GLU A 180 -0.31 12.54 1.16
C GLU A 180 0.23 13.93 0.82
N MET A 181 -0.49 14.66 -0.04
CA MET A 181 0.03 15.91 -0.58
C MET A 181 -0.12 17.09 0.38
N MET A 182 -1.21 17.18 1.16
CA MET A 182 -1.41 18.30 2.09
C MET A 182 -0.42 18.28 3.25
N PRO A 183 -0.15 17.14 3.94
CA PRO A 183 0.90 17.05 4.94
C PRO A 183 2.30 17.36 4.39
N ALA A 184 2.61 16.91 3.16
CA ALA A 184 3.90 17.21 2.53
C ALA A 184 4.12 18.71 2.34
N VAL A 185 3.09 19.44 1.91
CA VAL A 185 3.15 20.90 1.77
C VAL A 185 3.23 21.59 3.12
N LEU A 186 2.45 21.15 4.11
CA LEU A 186 2.53 21.69 5.47
C LEU A 186 3.94 21.53 6.04
N ASN A 187 4.51 20.34 5.94
CA ASN A 187 5.88 20.05 6.38
C ASN A 187 6.91 20.93 5.64
N TYR A 188 6.79 21.04 4.32
CA TYR A 188 7.63 21.92 3.50
C TYR A 188 7.58 23.39 3.96
N MET A 189 6.41 23.86 4.39
CA MET A 189 6.22 25.22 4.92
C MET A 189 6.69 25.40 6.37
N GLY A 190 7.27 24.37 7.00
CA GLY A 190 7.66 24.38 8.40
C GLY A 190 6.48 24.34 9.39
N LEU A 191 5.30 23.92 8.91
CA LEU A 191 4.10 23.72 9.71
C LEU A 191 3.98 22.26 10.15
N ASN A 192 3.14 22.01 11.17
CA ASN A 192 2.88 20.63 11.58
C ASN A 192 2.14 19.87 10.47
N PRO A 193 2.69 18.78 9.91
CA PRO A 193 2.01 17.96 8.90
C PRO A 193 0.66 17.40 9.37
N ASN A 194 0.49 17.22 10.70
CA ASN A 194 -0.75 16.80 11.34
C ASN A 194 -1.49 17.99 12.02
N SER A 195 -1.44 19.18 11.42
CA SER A 195 -2.09 20.37 11.96
C SER A 195 -3.59 20.16 12.14
N THR A 196 -4.13 20.71 13.24
CA THR A 196 -5.57 20.78 13.48
C THR A 196 -6.12 22.21 13.31
N ASP A 197 -5.30 23.14 12.79
CA ASP A 197 -5.71 24.51 12.46
C ASP A 197 -6.12 24.62 10.98
N GLU A 198 -7.36 24.98 10.71
CA GLU A 198 -7.89 25.20 9.37
C GLU A 198 -7.09 26.22 8.57
N LYS A 199 -6.48 27.21 9.25
CA LYS A 199 -5.67 28.25 8.58
C LYS A 199 -4.43 27.68 7.92
N ASP A 200 -3.86 26.62 8.50
CA ASP A 200 -2.69 25.98 7.92
C ASP A 200 -3.06 25.26 6.60
N TYR A 201 -4.21 24.57 6.58
CA TYR A 201 -4.74 23.98 5.34
C TYR A 201 -5.08 25.02 4.29
N LYS A 202 -5.54 26.19 4.69
CA LYS A 202 -5.74 27.31 3.73
C LYS A 202 -4.42 27.79 3.13
N LYS A 203 -3.35 27.91 3.93
CA LYS A 203 -2.01 28.26 3.42
C LYS A 203 -1.48 27.19 2.45
N ALA A 204 -1.66 25.88 2.79
CA ALA A 204 -1.27 24.78 1.92
C ALA A 204 -2.06 24.77 0.61
N GLU A 205 -3.39 25.02 0.66
CA GLU A 205 -4.24 25.19 -0.52
C GLU A 205 -3.71 26.31 -1.42
N ASP A 206 -3.45 27.50 -0.85
CA ASP A 206 -2.96 28.66 -1.60
C ASP A 206 -1.57 28.39 -2.24
N LYS A 207 -0.71 27.62 -1.56
CA LYS A 207 0.58 27.18 -2.10
C LYS A 207 0.41 26.25 -3.28
N LEU A 208 -0.43 25.21 -3.15
CA LEU A 208 -0.68 24.24 -4.20
C LEU A 208 -1.42 24.82 -5.40
N LEU A 209 -2.35 25.77 -5.20
CA LEU A 209 -3.01 26.47 -6.30
C LEU A 209 -2.03 27.25 -7.18
N LYS A 210 -0.95 27.81 -6.60
CA LYS A 210 0.08 28.53 -7.37
C LYS A 210 0.89 27.60 -8.28
N VAL A 211 1.08 26.34 -7.90
CA VAL A 211 1.84 25.35 -8.68
C VAL A 211 0.95 24.49 -9.56
N ARG A 212 -0.37 24.45 -9.29
CA ARG A 212 -1.35 23.64 -10.02
C ARG A 212 -1.27 23.77 -11.55
N PRO A 213 -1.10 24.98 -12.15
CA PRO A 213 -1.02 25.13 -13.60
C PRO A 213 0.14 24.37 -14.26
N TYR A 214 1.14 23.95 -13.49
CA TYR A 214 2.33 23.27 -13.97
C TYR A 214 2.30 21.75 -13.72
N VAL A 215 1.28 21.25 -13.01
CA VAL A 215 1.06 19.82 -12.77
C VAL A 215 0.36 19.21 -13.97
N THR A 216 0.95 18.19 -14.56
CA THR A 216 0.41 17.52 -15.75
C THR A 216 -0.85 16.73 -15.39
N TYR A 217 -0.77 15.96 -14.30
CA TYR A 217 -1.91 15.19 -13.79
C TYR A 217 -1.74 14.82 -12.30
N PHE A 218 -2.86 14.38 -11.70
CA PHE A 218 -2.94 13.77 -10.39
C PHE A 218 -3.31 12.29 -10.57
N ASN A 219 -2.47 11.38 -10.15
CA ASN A 219 -2.73 9.94 -10.16
C ASN A 219 -1.71 9.20 -9.31
N SER A 220 -2.15 8.26 -8.48
CA SER A 220 -1.30 7.58 -7.49
C SER A 220 -0.62 6.29 -7.99
N SER A 221 -0.81 5.90 -9.26
CA SER A 221 -0.17 4.69 -9.84
C SER A 221 0.41 4.91 -11.23
N LYS A 222 -0.23 5.71 -12.09
CA LYS A 222 0.19 5.94 -13.48
C LYS A 222 1.63 6.44 -13.61
N TYR A 223 2.10 7.25 -12.67
CA TYR A 223 3.44 7.83 -12.69
C TYR A 223 4.57 6.79 -12.70
N ILE A 224 4.33 5.57 -12.19
CA ILE A 224 5.31 4.47 -12.21
C ILE A 224 5.71 4.15 -13.66
N THR A 225 4.72 3.92 -14.50
CA THR A 225 4.93 3.60 -15.92
C THR A 225 5.44 4.82 -16.70
N ASP A 226 4.91 6.01 -16.42
CA ASP A 226 5.30 7.24 -17.12
C ASP A 226 6.76 7.64 -16.80
N LEU A 227 7.22 7.45 -15.56
CA LEU A 227 8.64 7.62 -15.21
C LEU A 227 9.50 6.58 -15.92
N ALA A 228 9.10 5.29 -15.86
CA ALA A 228 9.86 4.20 -16.48
C ALA A 228 10.03 4.37 -17.99
N ASN A 229 9.00 4.88 -18.67
CA ASN A 229 9.04 5.17 -20.11
C ASN A 229 9.73 6.50 -20.43
N GLY A 230 9.94 7.38 -19.44
CA GLY A 230 10.43 8.72 -19.66
C GLY A 230 9.36 9.70 -20.17
N ASP A 231 8.08 9.42 -20.01
CA ASP A 231 6.97 10.28 -20.45
C ASP A 231 6.82 11.52 -19.56
N ILE A 232 7.21 11.40 -18.28
CA ILE A 232 7.34 12.51 -17.33
C ILE A 232 8.76 12.56 -16.77
N CYS A 233 9.16 13.70 -16.21
CA CYS A 233 10.48 13.83 -15.63
C CYS A 233 10.49 13.84 -14.12
N ILE A 234 9.37 14.05 -13.46
CA ILE A 234 9.32 14.13 -11.99
C ILE A 234 7.92 13.81 -11.46
N ALA A 235 7.88 13.19 -10.31
CA ALA A 235 6.65 12.90 -9.58
C ALA A 235 6.84 13.05 -8.08
N ALA A 236 5.81 13.56 -7.37
CA ALA A 236 5.63 13.22 -5.97
C ALA A 236 5.13 11.77 -5.93
N GLY A 237 5.82 10.88 -5.21
CA GLY A 237 5.53 9.45 -5.28
C GLY A 237 5.98 8.68 -4.04
N PHE A 238 5.65 7.39 -4.03
CA PHE A 238 6.03 6.44 -3.01
C PHE A 238 7.39 5.81 -3.34
N SER A 239 8.21 5.53 -2.31
CA SER A 239 9.59 5.04 -2.49
C SER A 239 9.67 3.78 -3.36
N GLY A 240 8.89 2.74 -3.05
CA GLY A 240 8.91 1.48 -3.79
C GLY A 240 8.33 1.58 -5.20
N ASP A 241 7.36 2.46 -5.43
CA ASP A 241 6.83 2.72 -6.77
C ASP A 241 7.91 3.31 -7.68
N VAL A 242 8.72 4.24 -7.15
CA VAL A 242 9.86 4.80 -7.91
C VAL A 242 10.95 3.76 -8.10
N PHE A 243 11.17 2.88 -7.12
CA PHE A 243 12.04 1.72 -7.28
C PHE A 243 11.56 0.82 -8.43
N GLN A 244 10.27 0.48 -8.48
CA GLN A 244 9.69 -0.30 -9.58
C GLN A 244 9.81 0.42 -10.93
N ALA A 245 9.61 1.75 -10.96
CA ALA A 245 9.83 2.53 -12.18
C ALA A 245 11.28 2.42 -12.67
N LYS A 246 12.25 2.48 -11.75
CA LYS A 246 13.68 2.27 -12.06
C LYS A 246 13.95 0.88 -12.62
N ALA A 247 13.43 -0.17 -11.99
CA ALA A 247 13.57 -1.55 -12.45
C ALA A 247 12.98 -1.75 -13.85
N ARG A 248 11.74 -1.29 -14.07
CA ARG A 248 11.08 -1.36 -15.38
C ARG A 248 11.84 -0.58 -16.47
N ALA A 249 12.42 0.57 -16.13
CA ALA A 249 13.24 1.36 -17.06
C ALA A 249 14.52 0.61 -17.47
N GLN A 250 15.17 -0.07 -16.51
CA GLN A 250 16.35 -0.89 -16.76
C GLN A 250 16.03 -2.10 -17.63
N GLU A 251 14.96 -2.85 -17.31
CA GLU A 251 14.49 -3.99 -18.10
C GLU A 251 14.14 -3.60 -19.54
N ALA A 252 13.53 -2.43 -19.73
CA ALA A 252 13.18 -1.91 -21.06
C ALA A 252 14.42 -1.52 -21.90
N GLY A 253 15.60 -1.31 -21.28
CA GLY A 253 16.85 -1.00 -21.98
C GLY A 253 16.86 0.31 -22.77
N LYS A 254 15.95 1.26 -22.45
CA LYS A 254 15.78 2.51 -23.19
C LYS A 254 16.71 3.65 -22.70
N GLY A 255 17.61 3.37 -21.74
CA GLY A 255 18.52 4.37 -21.19
C GLY A 255 17.84 5.42 -20.29
N VAL A 256 16.67 5.13 -19.75
CA VAL A 256 15.96 5.99 -18.79
C VAL A 256 16.55 5.75 -17.40
N ASN A 257 17.11 6.79 -16.79
CA ASN A 257 17.74 6.72 -15.47
C ASN A 257 16.83 7.36 -14.42
N ILE A 258 16.26 6.55 -13.52
CA ILE A 258 15.32 6.97 -12.48
C ILE A 258 16.01 6.97 -11.12
N ALA A 259 15.78 8.03 -10.35
CA ALA A 259 16.20 8.15 -8.95
C ALA A 259 15.03 8.56 -8.05
N TYR A 260 15.17 8.24 -6.77
CA TYR A 260 14.27 8.67 -5.70
C TYR A 260 15.03 9.53 -4.70
N ALA A 261 14.38 10.55 -4.18
CA ALA A 261 14.90 11.38 -3.11
C ALA A 261 13.89 11.55 -1.98
N ILE A 262 14.33 11.31 -0.75
CA ILE A 262 13.62 11.76 0.46
C ILE A 262 14.05 13.21 0.68
N PRO A 263 13.15 14.19 0.57
CA PRO A 263 13.51 15.60 0.69
C PRO A 263 14.13 15.94 2.05
N LYS A 264 14.99 16.91 2.07
CA LYS A 264 15.66 17.37 3.30
C LYS A 264 14.70 17.92 4.36
N GLU A 265 13.56 18.43 3.94
CA GLU A 265 12.50 18.86 4.83
C GLU A 265 11.78 17.67 5.49
N GLY A 266 11.97 16.45 4.98
CA GLY A 266 11.31 15.23 5.41
C GLY A 266 10.16 14.82 4.50
N GLY A 267 9.64 13.63 4.76
CA GLY A 267 8.51 13.02 4.06
C GLY A 267 7.63 12.21 5.02
N ASN A 268 6.48 11.77 4.55
CA ASN A 268 5.64 10.85 5.32
C ASN A 268 6.31 9.47 5.39
N LEU A 269 6.36 8.90 6.58
CA LEU A 269 6.67 7.50 6.85
C LEU A 269 5.34 6.80 7.14
N TRP A 270 4.95 5.86 6.30
CA TRP A 270 3.68 5.15 6.42
C TRP A 270 3.89 3.65 6.55
N PHE A 271 2.88 2.99 7.11
CA PHE A 271 2.83 1.54 7.30
C PHE A 271 1.50 1.03 6.77
N ASP A 272 1.52 0.06 5.88
CA ASP A 272 0.34 -0.61 5.40
C ASP A 272 0.11 -1.89 6.18
N MET A 273 -1.17 -2.15 6.48
CA MET A 273 -1.56 -3.13 7.46
C MET A 273 -2.48 -4.19 6.84
N LEU A 274 -2.19 -5.47 7.03
CA LEU A 274 -3.13 -6.54 6.68
C LEU A 274 -4.21 -6.63 7.75
N ALA A 275 -5.46 -6.46 7.36
CA ALA A 275 -6.62 -6.50 8.25
C ALA A 275 -7.74 -7.36 7.64
N ILE A 276 -8.62 -7.88 8.50
CA ILE A 276 -9.77 -8.71 8.10
C ILE A 276 -11.04 -7.89 8.26
N PRO A 277 -11.80 -7.60 7.17
CA PRO A 277 -13.08 -6.91 7.28
C PRO A 277 -14.06 -7.60 8.23
N ALA A 278 -14.92 -6.83 8.89
CA ALA A 278 -15.93 -7.38 9.81
C ALA A 278 -16.89 -8.35 9.11
N ASP A 279 -17.10 -8.18 7.81
CA ASP A 279 -17.99 -8.98 6.96
C ASP A 279 -17.25 -9.97 6.06
N ALA A 280 -15.97 -10.30 6.38
CA ALA A 280 -15.16 -11.23 5.60
C ALA A 280 -15.86 -12.59 5.41
N PRO A 281 -15.99 -13.08 4.16
CA PRO A 281 -16.66 -14.34 3.87
C PRO A 281 -15.93 -15.59 4.40
N ASP A 282 -14.57 -15.59 4.37
CA ASP A 282 -13.74 -16.72 4.82
C ASP A 282 -12.61 -16.27 5.74
N VAL A 283 -12.92 -16.08 7.01
CA VAL A 283 -11.99 -15.61 8.05
C VAL A 283 -10.80 -16.56 8.25
N LYS A 284 -11.01 -17.87 8.05
CA LYS A 284 -9.95 -18.86 8.17
C LYS A 284 -8.94 -18.75 7.02
N ALA A 285 -9.44 -18.58 5.79
CA ALA A 285 -8.59 -18.35 4.63
C ALA A 285 -7.83 -17.01 4.75
N ALA A 286 -8.46 -15.97 5.31
CA ALA A 286 -7.81 -14.70 5.61
C ALA A 286 -6.61 -14.86 6.56
N HIS A 287 -6.80 -15.56 7.68
CA HIS A 287 -5.69 -15.83 8.61
C HIS A 287 -4.58 -16.68 7.97
N ALA A 288 -4.94 -17.67 7.14
CA ALA A 288 -3.96 -18.48 6.42
C ALA A 288 -3.11 -17.62 5.47
N PHE A 289 -3.73 -16.67 4.74
CA PHE A 289 -3.02 -15.76 3.86
C PHE A 289 -2.12 -14.79 4.65
N ILE A 290 -2.65 -14.16 5.70
CA ILE A 290 -1.86 -13.26 6.56
C ILE A 290 -0.65 -14.01 7.13
N ASN A 291 -0.86 -15.20 7.69
CA ASN A 291 0.24 -16.00 8.24
C ASN A 291 1.28 -16.43 7.19
N PHE A 292 0.83 -16.67 5.95
CA PHE A 292 1.74 -16.98 4.84
C PHE A 292 2.63 -15.77 4.50
N ILE A 293 2.06 -14.58 4.41
CA ILE A 293 2.80 -13.33 4.16
C ILE A 293 3.83 -13.05 5.27
N LEU A 294 3.53 -13.39 6.53
CA LEU A 294 4.45 -13.18 7.65
C LEU A 294 5.65 -14.13 7.69
N LYS A 295 5.78 -15.08 6.75
CA LYS A 295 6.98 -15.91 6.62
C LYS A 295 8.17 -15.07 6.13
N PRO A 296 9.37 -15.22 6.70
CA PRO A 296 10.54 -14.44 6.31
C PRO A 296 10.90 -14.57 4.82
N ASP A 297 10.84 -15.78 4.28
CA ASP A 297 11.15 -16.07 2.87
C ASP A 297 10.10 -15.55 1.89
N VAL A 298 8.84 -15.45 2.32
CA VAL A 298 7.76 -14.90 1.50
C VAL A 298 7.86 -13.38 1.44
N ILE A 299 7.95 -12.73 2.61
CA ILE A 299 7.96 -11.26 2.65
C ILE A 299 9.27 -10.69 2.10
N ALA A 300 10.40 -11.41 2.19
CA ALA A 300 11.65 -11.04 1.54
C ALA A 300 11.45 -10.89 0.02
N LYS A 301 10.90 -11.93 -0.64
CA LYS A 301 10.61 -11.91 -2.08
C LYS A 301 9.64 -10.80 -2.49
N VAL A 302 8.64 -10.51 -1.64
CA VAL A 302 7.74 -9.39 -1.88
C VAL A 302 8.51 -8.08 -1.85
N SER A 303 9.31 -7.83 -0.81
CA SER A 303 10.14 -6.61 -0.70
C SER A 303 11.10 -6.45 -1.87
N ASP A 304 11.78 -7.52 -2.28
CA ASP A 304 12.72 -7.50 -3.41
C ASP A 304 12.05 -7.08 -4.72
N GLN A 305 10.79 -7.48 -4.91
CA GLN A 305 10.08 -7.17 -6.13
C GLN A 305 9.42 -5.79 -6.12
N VAL A 306 8.82 -5.39 -4.99
CA VAL A 306 8.06 -4.13 -4.94
C VAL A 306 8.89 -2.95 -4.41
N GLY A 307 10.11 -3.20 -3.90
CA GLY A 307 11.02 -2.17 -3.44
C GLY A 307 10.58 -1.46 -2.15
N TYR A 308 9.78 -2.12 -1.32
CA TYR A 308 9.33 -1.59 -0.03
C TYR A 308 9.93 -2.37 1.12
N ALA A 309 10.21 -1.68 2.21
CA ALA A 309 10.66 -2.30 3.45
C ALA A 309 9.55 -3.13 4.10
N ASN A 310 9.92 -4.20 4.79
CA ASN A 310 8.99 -5.07 5.48
C ASN A 310 9.25 -5.12 7.00
N PRO A 311 8.27 -5.58 7.80
CA PRO A 311 8.33 -5.55 9.25
C PRO A 311 9.00 -6.78 9.88
N ASN A 312 9.66 -7.65 9.10
CA ASN A 312 10.19 -8.92 9.55
C ASN A 312 11.72 -8.92 9.56
N PRO A 313 12.38 -8.74 10.72
CA PRO A 313 13.86 -8.70 10.77
C PRO A 313 14.54 -9.96 10.22
N ALA A 314 13.91 -11.14 10.36
CA ALA A 314 14.47 -12.39 9.87
C ALA A 314 14.47 -12.50 8.33
N SER A 315 13.73 -11.65 7.63
CA SER A 315 13.74 -11.59 6.16
C SER A 315 15.01 -10.95 5.60
N GLY A 316 15.70 -10.13 6.39
CA GLY A 316 16.81 -9.30 5.93
C GLY A 316 17.99 -10.07 5.31
N GLU A 317 18.27 -11.29 5.79
CA GLU A 317 19.31 -12.14 5.21
C GLU A 317 18.86 -12.93 3.98
N LEU A 318 17.54 -12.94 3.74
CA LEU A 318 16.92 -13.61 2.59
C LEU A 318 16.63 -12.65 1.45
N MET A 319 16.73 -11.35 1.69
CA MET A 319 16.50 -10.29 0.72
C MET A 319 17.70 -10.09 -0.19
N ASP A 320 17.44 -9.56 -1.38
CA ASP A 320 18.47 -9.02 -2.25
C ASP A 320 19.25 -7.91 -1.52
N GLN A 321 20.58 -8.00 -1.56
CA GLN A 321 21.43 -7.06 -0.84
C GLN A 321 21.35 -5.63 -1.40
N ASP A 322 21.07 -5.48 -2.71
CA ASP A 322 20.88 -4.17 -3.33
C ASP A 322 19.62 -3.49 -2.80
N ILE A 323 18.56 -4.26 -2.51
CA ILE A 323 17.32 -3.75 -1.89
C ILE A 323 17.52 -3.46 -0.41
N ARG A 324 18.13 -4.40 0.32
CA ARG A 324 18.38 -4.26 1.75
C ARG A 324 19.23 -3.04 2.09
N ASN A 325 20.20 -2.74 1.24
CA ASN A 325 21.16 -1.65 1.44
C ASN A 325 20.75 -0.34 0.72
N ASP A 326 19.64 -0.33 -0.01
CA ASP A 326 19.13 0.89 -0.65
C ASP A 326 18.52 1.82 0.41
N GLU A 327 19.13 3.00 0.61
CA GLU A 327 18.66 4.01 1.57
C GLU A 327 17.30 4.61 1.22
N SER A 328 16.81 4.42 0.01
CA SER A 328 15.45 4.80 -0.37
C SER A 328 14.40 3.81 0.15
N VAL A 329 14.79 2.55 0.35
CA VAL A 329 13.96 1.47 0.91
C VAL A 329 14.11 1.42 2.44
N TYR A 330 15.34 1.43 2.94
CA TYR A 330 15.68 1.41 4.37
C TYR A 330 16.45 2.68 4.75
N PRO A 331 15.76 3.82 4.95
CA PRO A 331 16.42 5.10 5.25
C PRO A 331 17.27 5.01 6.51
N PRO A 332 18.51 5.55 6.49
CA PRO A 332 19.36 5.58 7.67
C PRO A 332 18.76 6.41 8.81
N ALA A 333 19.22 6.17 10.04
CA ALA A 333 18.64 6.78 11.25
C ALA A 333 18.58 8.32 11.18
N GLU A 334 19.57 8.97 10.56
CA GLU A 334 19.58 10.43 10.39
C GLU A 334 18.46 10.92 9.45
N VAL A 335 18.13 10.16 8.43
CA VAL A 335 17.00 10.46 7.54
C VAL A 335 15.67 10.20 8.27
N GLN A 336 15.58 9.10 9.03
CA GLN A 336 14.36 8.77 9.79
C GLN A 336 13.96 9.84 10.81
N LYS A 337 14.92 10.60 11.39
CA LYS A 337 14.65 11.69 12.34
C LYS A 337 13.83 12.84 11.75
N ARG A 338 13.88 13.04 10.44
CA ARG A 338 13.11 14.10 9.74
C ARG A 338 11.83 13.62 9.11
N LEU A 339 11.54 12.31 9.19
CA LEU A 339 10.28 11.76 8.72
C LEU A 339 9.18 11.99 9.74
N TYR A 340 7.98 12.26 9.24
CA TYR A 340 6.77 12.32 10.07
C TYR A 340 5.85 11.14 9.72
N VAL A 341 4.94 10.82 10.63
CA VAL A 341 3.89 9.83 10.41
C VAL A 341 2.55 10.55 10.43
N ASN A 342 1.72 10.32 9.43
CA ASN A 342 0.37 10.85 9.42
C ASN A 342 -0.43 10.29 10.60
N SER A 343 -1.30 11.12 11.18
CA SER A 343 -2.19 10.75 12.27
C SER A 343 -3.65 10.97 11.89
N GLU A 344 -4.54 10.29 12.59
CA GLU A 344 -5.98 10.53 12.47
C GLU A 344 -6.30 11.99 12.75
N LEU A 345 -6.93 12.67 11.79
CA LEU A 345 -7.34 14.06 11.92
C LEU A 345 -8.79 14.15 12.44
N PRO A 346 -9.11 15.20 13.20
CA PRO A 346 -10.51 15.46 13.57
C PRO A 346 -11.41 15.55 12.32
N PRO A 347 -12.67 15.07 12.37
CA PRO A 347 -13.56 15.06 11.20
C PRO A 347 -13.78 16.43 10.56
N LYS A 348 -13.68 17.52 11.33
CA LYS A 348 -13.76 18.89 10.82
C LYS A 348 -12.58 19.21 9.89
N ILE A 349 -11.38 18.86 10.33
CA ILE A 349 -10.14 19.10 9.57
C ILE A 349 -10.09 18.22 8.34
N GLN A 350 -10.48 16.94 8.45
CA GLN A 350 -10.57 16.04 7.31
C GLN A 350 -11.48 16.62 6.21
N ARG A 351 -12.63 17.18 6.58
CA ARG A 351 -13.52 17.85 5.60
C ARG A 351 -12.91 19.10 4.98
N VAL A 352 -12.13 19.88 5.73
CA VAL A 352 -11.41 21.04 5.20
C VAL A 352 -10.38 20.57 4.18
N MET A 353 -9.56 19.60 4.53
CA MET A 353 -8.53 19.02 3.68
C MET A 353 -9.10 18.46 2.37
N THR A 354 -10.17 17.65 2.44
CA THR A 354 -10.83 17.09 1.25
C THR A 354 -11.40 18.16 0.32
N ARG A 355 -12.02 19.23 0.88
CA ARG A 355 -12.53 20.34 0.08
C ARG A 355 -11.41 21.13 -0.59
N SER A 356 -10.34 21.43 0.14
CA SER A 356 -9.16 22.10 -0.40
C SER A 356 -8.54 21.27 -1.53
N TRP A 357 -8.44 19.95 -1.35
CA TRP A 357 -7.91 19.04 -2.38
C TRP A 357 -8.75 19.05 -3.67
N THR A 358 -10.07 18.96 -3.53
CA THR A 358 -11.00 19.05 -4.68
C THR A 358 -10.81 20.36 -5.44
N LYS A 359 -10.66 21.48 -4.72
CA LYS A 359 -10.42 22.81 -5.30
C LYS A 359 -9.06 22.86 -6.01
N ILE A 360 -8.00 22.34 -5.40
CA ILE A 360 -6.67 22.28 -6.00
C ILE A 360 -6.71 21.49 -7.31
N LYS A 361 -7.30 20.29 -7.31
CA LYS A 361 -7.39 19.47 -8.53
C LYS A 361 -8.15 20.17 -9.65
N SER A 362 -9.24 20.84 -9.33
CA SER A 362 -10.03 21.56 -10.33
C SER A 362 -9.35 22.86 -10.81
N GLY A 363 -8.38 23.40 -10.07
CA GLY A 363 -7.70 24.66 -10.39
C GLY A 363 -8.58 25.91 -10.21
N LYS A 364 -9.63 25.84 -9.36
CA LYS A 364 -10.63 26.90 -9.17
C LYS A 364 -10.62 27.44 -7.76
#